data_1fbe3ee28c3e09b71ea0515635998752
#
_entry.id   1fbe3ee28c3e09b71ea0515635998752
#
_cell.length_a   1.000
_cell.length_b   1.000
_cell.length_c   1.000
_cell.angle_alpha   90.00
_cell.angle_beta   90.00
_cell.angle_gamma   90.00
#
_symmetry.space_group_name_H-M   'P 1'
#
loop_
_entity.id
_entity.type
_entity.pdbx_description
1 polymer ?
#
loop_
_entity_poly.entity_id
_entity_poly.type
_entity_poly.pdbx_seq_one_letter_code
_entity_poly.pdbx_strand_id
1 'polypeptide(L)'
;MPKYVLAIDQGTTGTTALVLDQRLAVKGKRNVEFRQIFPRPGWVEHDLEDIWDSTLKAVSGALREAQVKAAQLEAIGITNQRETTLLWDRRTGRPIHNAIVWQDRRTAEACNALRAAGKEPWVREKTGLVLDAYFSATKVRWMLDNVKGARVRAERGELAFGTVDAALLWKLTGGAVHATDVTNASRTLLMDLSRRQWDDELCQLFDVPRSVLPEIRPSAGIFGTVKGVRGLPDGLPVAGIAGDQQAALVGQACFAEGEAKCTYGTGAFLPMNAG
;
A
#
# COMPACT_ATOMS: atom_id res chain seq x y z
N MET A 1 -24.80 -14.48 -16.76
CA MET A 1 -25.12 -13.69 -15.56
C MET A 1 -24.36 -12.38 -15.64
N PRO A 2 -24.87 -11.25 -15.14
CA PRO A 2 -24.12 -10.01 -15.09
C PRO A 2 -22.84 -10.18 -14.26
N LYS A 3 -21.76 -9.55 -14.73
CA LYS A 3 -20.41 -9.63 -14.16
C LYS A 3 -20.06 -8.28 -13.55
N TYR A 4 -19.34 -8.30 -12.43
CA TYR A 4 -19.01 -7.11 -11.66
C TYR A 4 -17.54 -7.11 -11.27
N VAL A 5 -16.99 -5.93 -11.00
CA VAL A 5 -15.67 -5.74 -10.42
C VAL A 5 -15.83 -5.13 -9.03
N LEU A 6 -15.04 -5.61 -8.09
CA LEU A 6 -14.89 -5.04 -6.75
C LEU A 6 -13.67 -4.13 -6.72
N ALA A 7 -13.86 -2.85 -6.43
CA ALA A 7 -12.77 -1.93 -6.15
C ALA A 7 -12.68 -1.66 -4.64
N ILE A 8 -11.48 -1.77 -4.08
CA ILE A 8 -11.17 -1.50 -2.68
C ILE A 8 -10.25 -0.30 -2.63
N ASP A 9 -10.69 0.78 -1.99
CA ASP A 9 -9.89 1.98 -1.70
C ASP A 9 -9.63 2.03 -0.19
N GLN A 10 -8.41 1.66 0.19
CA GLN A 10 -7.97 1.69 1.58
C GLN A 10 -7.31 3.04 1.88
N GLY A 11 -8.09 3.99 2.34
CA GLY A 11 -7.65 5.35 2.68
C GLY A 11 -7.08 5.48 4.09
N THR A 12 -6.64 6.70 4.45
CA THR A 12 -6.01 6.97 5.75
C THR A 12 -6.99 6.81 6.92
N THR A 13 -8.25 7.19 6.75
CA THR A 13 -9.23 7.20 7.85
C THR A 13 -10.28 6.10 7.74
N GLY A 14 -10.38 5.43 6.61
CA GLY A 14 -11.38 4.40 6.36
C GLY A 14 -11.13 3.65 5.06
N THR A 15 -11.83 2.55 4.90
CA THR A 15 -11.83 1.75 3.67
C THR A 15 -13.14 1.92 2.92
N THR A 16 -13.09 2.24 1.64
CA THR A 16 -14.24 2.29 0.74
C THR A 16 -14.20 1.09 -0.19
N ALA A 17 -15.33 0.38 -0.33
CA ALA A 17 -15.53 -0.63 -1.36
C ALA A 17 -16.60 -0.17 -2.35
N LEU A 18 -16.35 -0.42 -3.65
CA LEU A 18 -17.27 -0.17 -4.75
C LEU A 18 -17.53 -1.45 -5.53
N VAL A 19 -18.79 -1.71 -5.86
CA VAL A 19 -19.16 -2.74 -6.83
C VAL A 19 -19.54 -2.03 -8.13
N LEU A 20 -18.85 -2.35 -9.20
CA LEU A 20 -18.97 -1.73 -10.52
C LEU A 20 -19.46 -2.74 -11.54
N ASP A 21 -20.37 -2.32 -12.43
CA ASP A 21 -20.77 -3.14 -13.58
C ASP A 21 -19.78 -2.98 -14.76
N GLN A 22 -20.03 -3.67 -15.86
CA GLN A 22 -19.21 -3.63 -17.07
C GLN A 22 -19.11 -2.23 -17.76
N ARG A 23 -19.99 -1.31 -17.40
CA ARG A 23 -19.99 0.08 -17.87
C ARG A 23 -19.35 1.03 -16.86
N LEU A 24 -18.68 0.48 -15.83
CA LEU A 24 -18.13 1.20 -14.70
C LEU A 24 -19.17 1.99 -13.86
N ALA A 25 -20.46 1.65 -14.01
CA ALA A 25 -21.48 2.25 -13.19
C ALA A 25 -21.42 1.65 -11.77
N VAL A 26 -21.41 2.51 -10.76
CA VAL A 26 -21.42 2.12 -9.36
C VAL A 26 -22.78 1.53 -9.00
N LYS A 27 -22.81 0.26 -8.57
CA LYS A 27 -24.00 -0.45 -8.14
C LYS A 27 -24.14 -0.47 -6.62
N GLY A 28 -23.06 -0.43 -5.89
CA GLY A 28 -23.04 -0.31 -4.45
C GLY A 28 -21.74 0.28 -3.97
N LYS A 29 -21.79 1.02 -2.86
CA LYS A 29 -20.68 1.70 -2.24
C LYS A 29 -20.79 1.60 -0.73
N ARG A 30 -19.67 1.29 -0.07
CA ARG A 30 -19.63 1.33 1.40
C ARG A 30 -18.31 1.89 1.87
N ASN A 31 -18.35 2.88 2.74
CA ASN A 31 -17.19 3.34 3.51
C ASN A 31 -17.31 2.82 4.96
N VAL A 32 -16.19 2.41 5.52
CA VAL A 32 -16.06 2.00 6.93
C VAL A 32 -14.80 2.62 7.50
N GLU A 33 -14.96 3.48 8.47
CA GLU A 33 -13.86 4.09 9.21
C GLU A 33 -13.22 3.07 10.16
N PHE A 34 -11.94 3.31 10.51
CA PHE A 34 -11.21 2.54 11.51
C PHE A 34 -10.43 3.47 12.43
N ARG A 35 -9.97 2.90 13.55
CA ARG A 35 -9.32 3.65 14.63
C ARG A 35 -7.99 4.25 14.18
N GLN A 36 -7.77 5.53 14.49
CA GLN A 36 -6.50 6.22 14.38
C GLN A 36 -5.77 6.17 15.72
N ILE A 37 -4.47 5.86 15.73
CA ILE A 37 -3.68 5.70 16.95
C ILE A 37 -2.60 6.78 16.95
N PHE A 38 -2.54 7.57 18.02
CA PHE A 38 -1.59 8.67 18.22
C PHE A 38 -0.78 8.43 19.51
N PRO A 39 0.28 7.57 19.49
CA PRO A 39 1.01 7.19 20.71
C PRO A 39 1.74 8.35 21.38
N ARG A 40 2.24 9.29 20.57
CA ARG A 40 3.00 10.49 20.99
C ARG A 40 2.76 11.63 20.01
N PRO A 41 3.06 12.89 20.36
CA PRO A 41 3.04 14.00 19.41
C PRO A 41 3.86 13.70 18.15
N GLY A 42 3.26 13.87 16.97
CA GLY A 42 3.89 13.59 15.68
C GLY A 42 3.96 12.09 15.27
N TRP A 43 3.48 11.18 16.11
CA TRP A 43 3.39 9.76 15.80
C TRP A 43 1.97 9.39 15.37
N VAL A 44 1.85 8.65 14.28
CA VAL A 44 0.56 8.20 13.74
C VAL A 44 0.68 6.72 13.36
N GLU A 45 -0.21 5.91 13.90
CA GLU A 45 -0.20 4.46 13.69
C GLU A 45 -1.59 3.93 13.32
N HIS A 46 -1.61 2.82 12.59
CA HIS A 46 -2.81 2.02 12.31
C HIS A 46 -2.58 0.56 12.73
N ASP A 47 -3.63 -0.04 13.27
CA ASP A 47 -3.66 -1.49 13.48
C ASP A 47 -4.04 -2.19 12.16
N LEU A 48 -3.25 -3.18 11.73
CA LEU A 48 -3.53 -3.96 10.52
C LEU A 48 -4.85 -4.72 10.61
N GLU A 49 -5.24 -5.18 11.80
CA GLU A 49 -6.50 -5.89 11.96
C GLU A 49 -7.70 -4.93 11.86
N ASP A 50 -7.58 -3.69 12.35
CA ASP A 50 -8.60 -2.65 12.15
C ASP A 50 -8.76 -2.31 10.64
N ILE A 51 -7.64 -2.21 9.89
CA ILE A 51 -7.65 -2.03 8.42
C ILE A 51 -8.34 -3.22 7.75
N TRP A 52 -7.99 -4.45 8.12
CA TRP A 52 -8.55 -5.66 7.54
C TRP A 52 -10.04 -5.80 7.82
N ASP A 53 -10.46 -5.57 9.05
CA ASP A 53 -11.86 -5.60 9.46
C ASP A 53 -12.70 -4.55 8.74
N SER A 54 -12.19 -3.33 8.61
CA SER A 54 -12.86 -2.27 7.85
C SER A 54 -13.02 -2.67 6.37
N THR A 55 -11.99 -3.31 5.79
CA THR A 55 -12.02 -3.81 4.41
C THR A 55 -13.12 -4.85 4.23
N LEU A 56 -13.19 -5.87 5.07
CA LEU A 56 -14.23 -6.91 4.99
C LEU A 56 -15.63 -6.35 5.19
N LYS A 57 -15.80 -5.42 6.13
CA LYS A 57 -17.10 -4.75 6.38
C LYS A 57 -17.51 -3.87 5.20
N ALA A 58 -16.57 -3.13 4.60
CA ALA A 58 -16.83 -2.31 3.41
C ALA A 58 -17.23 -3.17 2.22
N VAL A 59 -16.50 -4.25 1.93
CA VAL A 59 -16.80 -5.21 0.86
C VAL A 59 -18.19 -5.83 1.05
N SER A 60 -18.46 -6.37 2.23
CA SER A 60 -19.77 -6.96 2.54
C SER A 60 -20.91 -5.95 2.42
N GLY A 61 -20.69 -4.71 2.86
CA GLY A 61 -21.66 -3.62 2.75
C GLY A 61 -21.94 -3.22 1.31
N ALA A 62 -20.90 -3.05 0.49
CA ALA A 62 -21.03 -2.69 -0.92
C ALA A 62 -21.75 -3.78 -1.74
N LEU A 63 -21.44 -5.05 -1.52
CA LEU A 63 -22.13 -6.17 -2.15
C LEU A 63 -23.62 -6.22 -1.80
N ARG A 64 -23.95 -5.97 -0.52
CA ARG A 64 -25.34 -5.92 -0.05
C ARG A 64 -26.12 -4.77 -0.69
N GLU A 65 -25.53 -3.58 -0.75
CA GLU A 65 -26.14 -2.40 -1.38
C GLU A 65 -26.35 -2.61 -2.87
N ALA A 66 -25.36 -3.21 -3.55
CA ALA A 66 -25.46 -3.57 -4.96
C ALA A 66 -26.48 -4.71 -5.24
N GLN A 67 -26.91 -5.44 -4.23
CA GLN A 67 -27.69 -6.69 -4.37
C GLN A 67 -26.97 -7.75 -5.24
N VAL A 68 -25.63 -7.77 -5.18
CA VAL A 68 -24.74 -8.64 -5.96
C VAL A 68 -24.18 -9.74 -5.06
N LYS A 69 -24.27 -11.00 -5.53
CA LYS A 69 -23.59 -12.12 -4.87
C LYS A 69 -22.10 -12.09 -5.18
N ALA A 70 -21.26 -12.39 -4.21
CA ALA A 70 -19.79 -12.39 -4.40
C ALA A 70 -19.33 -13.32 -5.55
N ALA A 71 -20.07 -14.40 -5.83
CA ALA A 71 -19.81 -15.28 -6.97
C ALA A 71 -20.02 -14.64 -8.36
N GLN A 72 -20.58 -13.44 -8.43
CA GLN A 72 -20.74 -12.66 -9.68
C GLN A 72 -19.56 -11.67 -9.91
N LEU A 73 -18.60 -11.62 -8.98
CA LEU A 73 -17.40 -10.83 -9.14
C LEU A 73 -16.42 -11.54 -10.09
N GLU A 74 -15.82 -10.78 -11.00
CA GLU A 74 -14.80 -11.24 -11.95
C GLU A 74 -13.38 -10.94 -11.48
N ALA A 75 -13.21 -9.82 -10.75
CA ALA A 75 -11.92 -9.39 -10.27
C ALA A 75 -12.04 -8.41 -9.09
N ILE A 76 -10.92 -8.27 -8.38
CA ILE A 76 -10.68 -7.22 -7.38
C ILE A 76 -9.61 -6.27 -7.89
N GLY A 77 -9.86 -4.96 -7.78
CA GLY A 77 -8.83 -3.92 -7.87
C GLY A 77 -8.60 -3.30 -6.49
N ILE A 78 -7.34 -2.98 -6.17
CA ILE A 78 -6.95 -2.36 -4.89
C ILE A 78 -6.31 -1.01 -5.18
N THR A 79 -6.74 0.01 -4.47
CA THR A 79 -6.00 1.25 -4.30
C THR A 79 -5.86 1.55 -2.81
N ASN A 80 -4.83 2.29 -2.43
CA ASN A 80 -4.49 2.45 -1.01
C ASN A 80 -3.75 3.76 -0.73
N GLN A 81 -3.84 4.21 0.52
CA GLN A 81 -2.90 5.19 1.07
C GLN A 81 -1.47 4.67 0.89
N ARG A 82 -0.59 5.48 0.32
CA ARG A 82 0.80 5.08 0.04
C ARG A 82 1.67 5.30 1.28
N GLU A 83 2.92 4.85 1.22
CA GLU A 83 4.01 5.08 2.18
C GLU A 83 3.76 4.53 3.59
N THR A 84 2.53 4.25 3.99
CA THR A 84 2.20 3.61 5.27
C THR A 84 2.85 2.24 5.34
N THR A 85 3.68 2.04 6.37
CA THR A 85 4.69 0.98 6.43
C THR A 85 4.30 -0.09 7.42
N LEU A 86 4.34 -1.35 6.98
CA LEU A 86 4.06 -2.53 7.80
C LEU A 86 5.22 -3.54 7.71
N LEU A 87 5.45 -4.24 8.82
CA LEU A 87 6.26 -5.45 8.88
C LEU A 87 5.46 -6.55 9.59
N TRP A 88 5.45 -7.73 8.99
CA TRP A 88 4.75 -8.90 9.57
C TRP A 88 5.57 -10.18 9.48
N ASP A 89 5.25 -11.10 10.36
CA ASP A 89 5.80 -12.45 10.37
C ASP A 89 5.25 -13.26 9.19
N ARG A 90 6.12 -13.80 8.33
CA ARG A 90 5.72 -14.54 7.10
C ARG A 90 4.94 -15.80 7.40
N ARG A 91 5.19 -16.45 8.54
CA ARG A 91 4.54 -17.71 8.90
C ARG A 91 3.12 -17.50 9.44
N THR A 92 2.92 -16.41 10.18
CA THR A 92 1.64 -16.17 10.88
C THR A 92 0.80 -15.06 10.25
N GLY A 93 1.39 -14.21 9.43
CA GLY A 93 0.76 -12.99 8.89
C GLY A 93 0.56 -11.89 9.94
N ARG A 94 1.00 -12.09 11.19
CA ARG A 94 0.81 -11.12 12.28
C ARG A 94 1.80 -9.97 12.17
N PRO A 95 1.36 -8.71 12.26
CA PRO A 95 2.26 -7.57 12.29
C PRO A 95 3.15 -7.63 13.55
N ILE A 96 4.40 -7.19 13.41
CA ILE A 96 5.34 -7.11 14.55
C ILE A 96 5.20 -5.78 15.30
N HIS A 97 4.53 -4.81 14.70
CA HIS A 97 4.24 -3.48 15.23
C HIS A 97 3.03 -2.93 14.47
N ASN A 98 2.33 -1.93 15.02
CA ASN A 98 1.33 -1.17 14.25
C ASN A 98 1.95 -0.59 12.98
N ALA A 99 1.15 -0.40 11.93
CA ALA A 99 1.60 0.31 10.73
C ALA A 99 2.01 1.74 11.09
N ILE A 100 3.19 2.18 10.63
CA ILE A 100 3.61 3.58 10.76
C ILE A 100 3.07 4.34 9.55
N VAL A 101 2.16 5.29 9.81
CA VAL A 101 1.41 6.01 8.78
C VAL A 101 2.29 7.02 8.05
N TRP A 102 1.94 7.37 6.82
CA TRP A 102 2.64 8.37 5.99
C TRP A 102 2.76 9.75 6.65
N GLN A 103 1.85 10.11 7.54
CA GLN A 103 1.85 11.37 8.31
C GLN A 103 2.84 11.38 9.48
N ASP A 104 3.36 10.19 9.87
CA ASP A 104 4.22 10.03 11.03
C ASP A 104 5.58 10.72 10.84
N ARG A 105 6.05 11.41 11.89
CA ARG A 105 7.29 12.18 11.86
C ARG A 105 8.42 11.62 12.72
N ARG A 106 8.25 10.38 13.30
CA ARG A 106 9.25 9.79 14.21
C ARG A 106 10.64 9.59 13.60
N THR A 107 10.73 9.49 12.27
CA THR A 107 11.99 9.30 11.56
C THR A 107 12.55 10.58 10.94
N ALA A 108 11.98 11.75 11.25
CA ALA A 108 12.41 13.02 10.68
C ALA A 108 13.90 13.34 10.97
N GLU A 109 14.39 13.02 12.17
CA GLU A 109 15.80 13.22 12.55
C GLU A 109 16.74 12.36 11.71
N ALA A 110 16.38 11.11 11.42
CA ALA A 110 17.17 10.24 10.54
C ALA A 110 17.25 10.81 9.11
N CYS A 111 16.15 11.35 8.59
CA CYS A 111 16.16 12.04 7.30
C CYS A 111 17.04 13.30 7.31
N ASN A 112 16.98 14.10 8.38
CA ASN A 112 17.82 15.28 8.54
C ASN A 112 19.30 14.93 8.61
N ALA A 113 19.67 13.86 9.30
CA ALA A 113 21.06 13.37 9.37
C ALA A 113 21.59 12.95 7.99
N LEU A 114 20.79 12.23 7.19
CA LEU A 114 21.16 11.84 5.82
C LEU A 114 21.28 13.06 4.90
N ARG A 115 20.40 14.06 5.07
CA ARG A 115 20.47 15.32 4.32
C ARG A 115 21.73 16.10 4.68
N ALA A 116 22.05 16.23 5.96
CA ALA A 116 23.29 16.87 6.44
C ALA A 116 24.55 16.14 5.95
N ALA A 117 24.48 14.82 5.76
CA ALA A 117 25.55 14.02 5.15
C ALA A 117 25.62 14.12 3.62
N GLY A 118 24.85 15.03 2.99
CA GLY A 118 24.87 15.29 1.55
C GLY A 118 24.25 14.16 0.69
N LYS A 119 23.44 13.28 1.26
CA LYS A 119 22.88 12.12 0.53
C LYS A 119 21.65 12.45 -0.34
N GLU A 120 20.96 13.57 -0.09
CA GLU A 120 19.70 13.89 -0.77
C GLU A 120 19.81 14.01 -2.30
N PRO A 121 20.83 14.65 -2.91
CA PRO A 121 20.93 14.72 -4.37
C PRO A 121 20.99 13.34 -5.02
N TRP A 122 21.79 12.44 -4.46
CA TRP A 122 21.94 11.08 -4.96
C TRP A 122 20.66 10.25 -4.79
N VAL A 123 19.98 10.37 -3.62
CA VAL A 123 18.68 9.70 -3.40
C VAL A 123 17.63 10.22 -4.39
N ARG A 124 17.60 11.54 -4.62
CA ARG A 124 16.66 12.16 -5.56
C ARG A 124 16.91 11.72 -7.00
N GLU A 125 18.15 11.59 -7.42
CA GLU A 125 18.51 11.09 -8.76
C GLU A 125 17.95 9.69 -8.99
N LYS A 126 18.11 8.78 -8.01
CA LYS A 126 17.63 7.39 -8.11
C LYS A 126 16.12 7.24 -7.98
N THR A 127 15.50 7.99 -7.08
CA THR A 127 14.11 7.76 -6.67
C THR A 127 13.12 8.82 -7.15
N GLY A 128 13.61 9.99 -7.59
CA GLY A 128 12.79 11.16 -7.85
C GLY A 128 12.26 11.85 -6.58
N LEU A 129 12.63 11.38 -5.38
CA LEU A 129 12.07 11.80 -4.09
C LEU A 129 13.10 12.55 -3.26
N VAL A 130 12.62 13.44 -2.39
CA VAL A 130 13.43 14.07 -1.34
C VAL A 130 13.58 13.15 -0.13
N LEU A 131 14.56 13.41 0.74
CA LEU A 131 14.68 12.70 2.01
C LEU A 131 13.64 13.23 3.01
N ASP A 132 12.55 12.51 3.23
CA ASP A 132 11.53 12.86 4.20
C ASP A 132 10.97 11.64 4.94
N ALA A 133 10.56 11.83 6.19
CA ALA A 133 9.88 10.83 7.01
C ALA A 133 8.53 10.36 6.42
N TYR A 134 8.01 11.07 5.44
CA TYR A 134 6.83 10.70 4.66
C TYR A 134 6.96 9.31 4.04
N PHE A 135 8.13 8.98 3.48
CA PHE A 135 8.40 7.75 2.73
C PHE A 135 8.71 6.54 3.63
N SER A 136 8.71 5.33 3.07
CA SER A 136 8.70 4.09 3.87
C SER A 136 10.06 3.69 4.45
N ALA A 137 11.18 3.91 3.74
CA ALA A 137 12.48 3.32 4.08
C ALA A 137 12.93 3.55 5.53
N THR A 138 12.87 4.81 5.99
CA THR A 138 13.26 5.15 7.37
C THR A 138 12.34 4.56 8.43
N LYS A 139 11.05 4.33 8.09
CA LYS A 139 10.09 3.67 8.98
C LYS A 139 10.37 2.18 9.09
N VAL A 140 10.75 1.52 7.97
CA VAL A 140 11.20 0.11 8.00
C VAL A 140 12.40 -0.03 8.91
N ARG A 141 13.44 0.79 8.69
CA ARG A 141 14.63 0.81 9.55
C ARG A 141 14.26 1.00 11.02
N TRP A 142 13.41 1.99 11.30
CA TRP A 142 12.97 2.26 12.67
C TRP A 142 12.32 1.02 13.32
N MET A 143 11.44 0.32 12.62
CA MET A 143 10.83 -0.91 13.13
C MET A 143 11.87 -2.00 13.39
N LEU A 144 12.83 -2.18 12.48
CA LEU A 144 13.88 -3.18 12.63
C LEU A 144 14.78 -2.90 13.84
N ASP A 145 15.02 -1.63 14.14
CA ASP A 145 15.89 -1.21 15.26
C ASP A 145 15.16 -1.17 16.60
N ASN A 146 13.85 -0.89 16.62
CA ASN A 146 13.10 -0.65 17.87
C ASN A 146 12.20 -1.81 18.28
N VAL A 147 11.91 -2.77 17.40
CA VAL A 147 11.16 -3.99 17.77
C VAL A 147 12.14 -5.10 18.08
N LYS A 148 12.07 -5.62 19.31
CA LYS A 148 13.00 -6.64 19.81
C LYS A 148 13.11 -7.84 18.86
N GLY A 149 14.34 -8.11 18.40
CA GLY A 149 14.66 -9.23 17.53
C GLY A 149 14.22 -9.07 16.06
N ALA A 150 13.60 -7.95 15.68
CA ALA A 150 13.08 -7.77 14.33
C ALA A 150 14.20 -7.80 13.27
N ARG A 151 15.34 -7.15 13.51
CA ARG A 151 16.46 -7.13 12.58
C ARG A 151 16.99 -8.52 12.26
N VAL A 152 17.30 -9.33 13.28
CA VAL A 152 17.78 -10.70 13.08
C VAL A 152 16.76 -11.56 12.32
N ARG A 153 15.48 -11.40 12.63
CA ARG A 153 14.40 -12.11 11.93
C ARG A 153 14.28 -11.65 10.47
N ALA A 154 14.43 -10.36 10.21
CA ALA A 154 14.43 -9.80 8.86
C ALA A 154 15.58 -10.36 8.01
N GLU A 155 16.80 -10.38 8.55
CA GLU A 155 17.99 -10.94 7.89
C GLU A 155 17.83 -12.43 7.56
N ARG A 156 17.11 -13.19 8.41
CA ARG A 156 16.75 -14.59 8.17
C ARG A 156 15.59 -14.78 7.19
N GLY A 157 14.99 -13.72 6.67
CA GLY A 157 13.85 -13.81 5.76
C GLY A 157 12.53 -14.20 6.44
N GLU A 158 12.43 -14.10 7.77
CA GLU A 158 11.24 -14.47 8.53
C GLU A 158 10.16 -13.37 8.52
N LEU A 159 10.54 -12.13 8.16
CA LEU A 159 9.64 -10.98 8.08
C LEU A 159 9.36 -10.59 6.63
N ALA A 160 8.18 -10.02 6.42
CA ALA A 160 7.79 -9.37 5.19
C ALA A 160 7.51 -7.88 5.45
N PHE A 161 7.98 -7.03 4.56
CA PHE A 161 7.64 -5.61 4.49
C PHE A 161 6.57 -5.38 3.44
N GLY A 162 5.72 -4.41 3.66
CA GLY A 162 4.83 -3.88 2.63
C GLY A 162 4.25 -2.54 2.99
N THR A 163 3.77 -1.86 1.98
CA THR A 163 2.73 -0.86 2.10
C THR A 163 1.37 -1.55 2.23
N VAL A 164 0.30 -0.80 2.42
CA VAL A 164 -1.01 -1.37 2.74
C VAL A 164 -1.51 -2.34 1.67
N ASP A 165 -1.24 -2.06 0.38
CA ASP A 165 -1.57 -2.94 -0.74
C ASP A 165 -0.99 -4.35 -0.58
N ALA A 166 0.32 -4.43 -0.27
CA ALA A 166 1.01 -5.72 -0.10
C ALA A 166 0.45 -6.50 1.10
N ALA A 167 0.10 -5.82 2.20
CA ALA A 167 -0.52 -6.45 3.35
C ALA A 167 -1.94 -6.94 3.05
N LEU A 168 -2.75 -6.17 2.31
CA LEU A 168 -4.07 -6.59 1.86
C LEU A 168 -3.98 -7.77 0.89
N LEU A 169 -3.06 -7.71 -0.09
CA LEU A 169 -2.83 -8.82 -1.02
C LEU A 169 -2.43 -10.09 -0.27
N TRP A 170 -1.51 -9.98 0.69
CA TRP A 170 -1.12 -11.09 1.56
C TRP A 170 -2.33 -11.72 2.27
N LYS A 171 -3.16 -10.90 2.91
CA LYS A 171 -4.38 -11.39 3.59
C LYS A 171 -5.41 -11.97 2.62
N LEU A 172 -5.64 -11.33 1.47
CA LEU A 172 -6.58 -11.81 0.45
C LEU A 172 -6.16 -13.15 -0.15
N THR A 173 -4.85 -13.40 -0.29
CA THR A 173 -4.33 -14.63 -0.89
C THR A 173 -4.01 -15.73 0.13
N GLY A 174 -4.39 -15.55 1.40
CA GLY A 174 -4.08 -16.51 2.47
C GLY A 174 -2.58 -16.69 2.70
N GLY A 175 -1.78 -15.64 2.51
CA GLY A 175 -0.32 -15.65 2.68
C GLY A 175 0.48 -16.19 1.48
N ALA A 176 -0.18 -16.44 0.35
CA ALA A 176 0.49 -17.07 -0.81
C ALA A 176 1.29 -16.05 -1.65
N VAL A 177 0.93 -14.77 -1.64
CA VAL A 177 1.56 -13.75 -2.50
C VAL A 177 2.09 -12.59 -1.67
N HIS A 178 3.38 -12.28 -1.85
CA HIS A 178 4.05 -11.12 -1.28
C HIS A 178 4.55 -10.23 -2.42
N ALA A 179 3.70 -9.35 -2.90
CA ALA A 179 3.98 -8.44 -4.00
C ALA A 179 3.36 -7.06 -3.75
N THR A 180 3.89 -6.07 -4.44
CA THR A 180 3.40 -4.69 -4.52
C THR A 180 3.41 -4.23 -5.97
N ASP A 181 2.77 -3.11 -6.28
CA ASP A 181 2.88 -2.52 -7.60
C ASP A 181 3.97 -1.45 -7.69
N VAL A 182 4.34 -1.10 -8.92
CA VAL A 182 5.39 -0.10 -9.18
C VAL A 182 5.05 1.28 -8.59
N THR A 183 3.77 1.67 -8.50
CA THR A 183 3.37 2.98 -7.99
C THR A 183 3.51 3.06 -6.47
N ASN A 184 3.22 2.00 -5.72
CA ASN A 184 3.50 1.91 -4.29
C ASN A 184 5.00 1.77 -4.02
N ALA A 185 5.71 0.90 -4.75
CA ALA A 185 7.15 0.71 -4.62
C ALA A 185 7.93 2.03 -4.82
N SER A 186 7.51 2.86 -5.78
CA SER A 186 8.13 4.16 -6.07
C SER A 186 8.09 5.15 -4.90
N ARG A 187 7.23 4.90 -3.90
CA ARG A 187 7.06 5.79 -2.74
C ARG A 187 7.83 5.33 -1.50
N THR A 188 8.72 4.36 -1.65
CA THR A 188 9.41 3.76 -0.50
C THR A 188 10.78 4.32 -0.20
N LEU A 189 11.43 5.06 -1.11
CA LEU A 189 12.86 5.41 -1.13
C LEU A 189 13.80 4.18 -1.31
N LEU A 190 13.27 3.03 -1.73
CA LEU A 190 14.04 1.79 -1.91
C LEU A 190 14.06 1.33 -3.37
N MET A 191 13.23 1.93 -4.24
CA MET A 191 13.12 1.57 -5.65
C MET A 191 13.87 2.58 -6.52
N ASP A 192 14.69 2.08 -7.43
CA ASP A 192 15.23 2.88 -8.54
C ASP A 192 14.12 3.14 -9.56
N LEU A 193 13.83 4.42 -9.80
CA LEU A 193 12.71 4.84 -10.64
C LEU A 193 12.92 4.47 -12.12
N SER A 194 14.15 4.55 -12.62
CA SER A 194 14.48 4.25 -14.01
C SER A 194 14.40 2.75 -14.30
N ARG A 195 14.90 1.93 -13.38
CA ARG A 195 14.88 0.47 -13.51
C ARG A 195 13.57 -0.18 -13.04
N ARG A 196 12.78 0.54 -12.22
CA ARG A 196 11.56 0.05 -11.56
C ARG A 196 11.81 -1.22 -10.73
N GLN A 197 12.93 -1.27 -10.07
CA GLN A 197 13.38 -2.40 -9.24
C GLN A 197 13.91 -1.90 -7.91
N TRP A 198 13.89 -2.76 -6.90
CA TRP A 198 14.57 -2.47 -5.64
C TRP A 198 16.06 -2.23 -5.90
N ASP A 199 16.61 -1.19 -5.30
CA ASP A 199 18.01 -0.80 -5.46
C ASP A 199 18.82 -1.20 -4.22
N ASP A 200 19.91 -1.96 -4.43
CA ASP A 200 20.73 -2.48 -3.34
C ASP A 200 21.48 -1.38 -2.57
N GLU A 201 21.89 -0.32 -3.27
CA GLU A 201 22.59 0.79 -2.61
C GLU A 201 21.62 1.64 -1.77
N LEU A 202 20.37 1.81 -2.22
CA LEU A 202 19.31 2.43 -1.40
C LEU A 202 18.99 1.55 -0.19
N CYS A 203 18.86 0.24 -0.38
CA CYS A 203 18.66 -0.70 0.72
C CYS A 203 19.81 -0.61 1.74
N GLN A 204 21.05 -0.53 1.29
CA GLN A 204 22.21 -0.36 2.14
C GLN A 204 22.21 1.01 2.86
N LEU A 205 21.91 2.11 2.15
CA LEU A 205 21.83 3.45 2.75
C LEU A 205 20.82 3.50 3.91
N PHE A 206 19.64 2.91 3.70
CA PHE A 206 18.58 2.89 4.69
C PHE A 206 18.65 1.70 5.65
N ASP A 207 19.64 0.82 5.50
CA ASP A 207 19.85 -0.37 6.34
C ASP A 207 18.59 -1.26 6.39
N VAL A 208 18.03 -1.55 5.21
CA VAL A 208 16.86 -2.41 5.00
C VAL A 208 17.29 -3.68 4.28
N PRO A 209 17.16 -4.87 4.91
CA PRO A 209 17.49 -6.14 4.26
C PRO A 209 16.59 -6.42 3.04
N ARG A 210 17.18 -6.86 1.93
CA ARG A 210 16.43 -7.26 0.71
C ARG A 210 15.40 -8.37 0.98
N SER A 211 15.69 -9.23 1.93
CA SER A 211 14.86 -10.36 2.33
C SER A 211 13.44 -10.00 2.75
N VAL A 212 13.22 -8.75 3.21
CA VAL A 212 11.89 -8.32 3.64
C VAL A 212 11.04 -7.77 2.49
N LEU A 213 11.65 -7.40 1.35
CA LEU A 213 10.97 -6.68 0.28
C LEU A 213 10.03 -7.57 -0.54
N PRO A 214 8.85 -7.06 -0.96
CA PRO A 214 7.93 -7.76 -1.86
C PRO A 214 8.46 -7.78 -3.30
N GLU A 215 7.89 -8.63 -4.14
CA GLU A 215 8.06 -8.56 -5.59
C GLU A 215 7.37 -7.32 -6.14
N ILE A 216 8.05 -6.54 -7.01
CA ILE A 216 7.43 -5.41 -7.73
C ILE A 216 6.79 -5.94 -9.01
N ARG A 217 5.52 -5.61 -9.22
CA ARG A 217 4.76 -5.98 -10.43
C ARG A 217 4.17 -4.75 -11.12
N PRO A 218 3.81 -4.82 -12.41
CA PRO A 218 3.00 -3.82 -13.08
C PRO A 218 1.66 -3.61 -12.35
N SER A 219 1.14 -2.38 -12.34
CA SER A 219 -0.11 -2.04 -11.64
C SER A 219 -1.34 -2.79 -12.18
N ALA A 220 -1.32 -3.15 -13.48
CA ALA A 220 -2.36 -3.95 -14.13
C ALA A 220 -1.83 -5.36 -14.41
N GLY A 221 -2.55 -6.38 -13.93
CA GLY A 221 -2.19 -7.78 -14.05
C GLY A 221 -2.69 -8.60 -12.87
N ILE A 222 -2.65 -9.91 -12.98
CA ILE A 222 -3.08 -10.81 -11.91
C ILE A 222 -1.99 -10.90 -10.84
N PHE A 223 -2.23 -10.35 -9.68
CA PHE A 223 -1.35 -10.42 -8.52
C PHE A 223 -1.47 -11.75 -7.77
N GLY A 224 -2.64 -12.37 -7.80
CA GLY A 224 -2.96 -13.61 -7.12
C GLY A 224 -4.46 -13.82 -7.08
N THR A 225 -4.89 -14.85 -6.36
CA THR A 225 -6.31 -15.17 -6.20
C THR A 225 -6.69 -15.24 -4.73
N VAL A 226 -7.92 -14.84 -4.43
CA VAL A 226 -8.50 -14.93 -3.08
C VAL A 226 -8.45 -16.37 -2.59
N LYS A 227 -8.06 -16.55 -1.33
CA LYS A 227 -8.02 -17.85 -0.67
C LYS A 227 -8.41 -17.74 0.82
N GLY A 228 -9.46 -18.44 1.20
CA GLY A 228 -9.90 -18.56 2.60
C GLY A 228 -10.45 -17.26 3.21
N VAL A 229 -10.89 -16.30 2.41
CA VAL A 229 -11.44 -15.02 2.87
C VAL A 229 -12.95 -15.08 3.02
N ARG A 230 -13.44 -14.85 4.23
CA ARG A 230 -14.87 -14.85 4.50
C ARG A 230 -15.62 -13.83 3.64
N GLY A 231 -16.63 -14.29 2.89
CA GLY A 231 -17.49 -13.43 2.07
C GLY A 231 -17.00 -13.18 0.65
N LEU A 232 -15.84 -13.71 0.28
CA LEU A 232 -15.32 -13.71 -1.08
C LEU A 232 -15.07 -15.14 -1.56
N PRO A 233 -15.32 -15.48 -2.84
CA PRO A 233 -15.06 -16.82 -3.35
C PRO A 233 -13.56 -17.07 -3.50
N ASP A 234 -13.11 -18.26 -3.18
CA ASP A 234 -11.77 -18.72 -3.51
C ASP A 234 -11.58 -18.71 -5.03
N GLY A 235 -10.38 -18.34 -5.46
CA GLY A 235 -10.04 -18.23 -6.88
C GLY A 235 -10.38 -16.88 -7.54
N LEU A 236 -11.09 -15.95 -6.85
CA LEU A 236 -11.34 -14.61 -7.39
C LEU A 236 -10.02 -13.85 -7.57
N PRO A 237 -9.67 -13.38 -8.80
CA PRO A 237 -8.39 -12.73 -9.04
C PRO A 237 -8.32 -11.32 -8.46
N VAL A 238 -7.17 -10.96 -7.89
CA VAL A 238 -6.75 -9.58 -7.66
C VAL A 238 -6.01 -9.14 -8.90
N ALA A 239 -6.62 -8.29 -9.73
CA ALA A 239 -6.18 -7.99 -11.10
C ALA A 239 -5.62 -6.58 -11.30
N GLY A 240 -5.53 -5.80 -10.25
CA GLY A 240 -4.92 -4.47 -10.29
C GLY A 240 -4.63 -3.93 -8.91
N ILE A 241 -3.48 -3.29 -8.78
CA ILE A 241 -3.05 -2.57 -7.57
C ILE A 241 -2.42 -1.25 -8.01
N ALA A 242 -2.82 -0.14 -7.40
CA ALA A 242 -2.18 1.15 -7.62
C ALA A 242 -2.31 2.03 -6.36
N GLY A 243 -1.29 2.86 -6.10
CA GLY A 243 -1.40 3.90 -5.07
C GLY A 243 -2.56 4.87 -5.36
N ASP A 244 -3.17 5.40 -4.30
CA ASP A 244 -4.41 6.19 -4.37
C ASP A 244 -4.33 7.38 -5.36
N GLN A 245 -3.21 8.08 -5.37
CA GLN A 245 -3.05 9.25 -6.21
C GLN A 245 -2.84 8.87 -7.69
N GLN A 246 -2.15 7.76 -7.97
CA GLN A 246 -1.96 7.25 -9.33
C GLN A 246 -3.26 6.63 -9.86
N ALA A 247 -3.97 5.87 -9.03
CA ALA A 247 -5.29 5.34 -9.37
C ALA A 247 -6.28 6.47 -9.69
N ALA A 248 -6.26 7.55 -8.90
CA ALA A 248 -7.12 8.71 -9.14
C ALA A 248 -6.73 9.47 -10.43
N LEU A 249 -5.44 9.53 -10.80
CA LEU A 249 -5.01 10.14 -12.06
C LEU A 249 -5.59 9.38 -13.27
N VAL A 250 -5.51 8.04 -13.23
CA VAL A 250 -6.16 7.17 -14.24
C VAL A 250 -7.68 7.32 -14.20
N GLY A 251 -8.28 7.34 -13.01
CA GLY A 251 -9.74 7.48 -12.84
C GLY A 251 -10.29 8.83 -13.33
N GLN A 252 -9.46 9.87 -13.38
CA GLN A 252 -9.78 11.17 -13.99
C GLN A 252 -9.40 11.25 -15.48
N ALA A 253 -9.01 10.11 -16.08
CA ALA A 253 -8.62 9.98 -17.48
C ALA A 253 -7.44 10.90 -17.89
N CYS A 254 -6.53 11.19 -16.98
CA CYS A 254 -5.31 11.96 -17.26
C CYS A 254 -4.27 11.06 -17.98
N PHE A 255 -4.48 10.75 -19.25
CA PHE A 255 -3.65 9.82 -20.03
C PHE A 255 -2.60 10.52 -20.89
N ALA A 256 -2.81 11.79 -21.24
CA ALA A 256 -1.86 12.56 -22.02
C ALA A 256 -0.83 13.26 -21.10
N GLU A 257 0.37 13.47 -21.65
CA GLU A 257 1.41 14.27 -20.98
C GLU A 257 0.89 15.69 -20.68
N GLY A 258 1.15 16.18 -19.47
CA GLY A 258 0.68 17.48 -18.97
C GLY A 258 -0.70 17.44 -18.33
N GLU A 259 -1.48 16.38 -18.50
CA GLU A 259 -2.78 16.27 -17.80
C GLU A 259 -2.58 16.01 -16.30
N ALA A 260 -3.34 16.73 -15.51
CA ALA A 260 -3.20 16.71 -14.05
C ALA A 260 -4.56 16.63 -13.36
N LYS A 261 -4.55 16.09 -12.17
CA LYS A 261 -5.70 16.12 -11.27
C LYS A 261 -5.32 16.72 -9.93
N CYS A 262 -6.27 17.32 -9.22
CA CYS A 262 -6.07 17.79 -7.86
C CYS A 262 -7.03 17.08 -6.90
N THR A 263 -6.50 16.62 -5.77
CA THR A 263 -7.28 16.06 -4.66
C THR A 263 -7.10 16.93 -3.44
N TYR A 264 -8.20 17.34 -2.83
CA TYR A 264 -8.23 17.97 -1.52
C TYR A 264 -8.89 17.02 -0.52
N GLY A 265 -8.12 16.54 0.46
CA GLY A 265 -8.55 15.65 1.52
C GLY A 265 -7.71 15.89 2.76
N THR A 266 -7.24 14.85 3.46
CA THR A 266 -6.27 14.95 4.57
C THR A 266 -4.98 15.66 4.13
N GLY A 267 -4.63 15.58 2.83
CA GLY A 267 -3.59 16.35 2.17
C GLY A 267 -4.09 16.91 0.84
N ALA A 268 -3.38 17.90 0.30
CA ALA A 268 -3.59 18.39 -1.06
C ALA A 268 -2.55 17.74 -1.98
N PHE A 269 -3.02 17.08 -3.06
CA PHE A 269 -2.18 16.34 -3.99
C PHE A 269 -2.49 16.74 -5.42
N LEU A 270 -1.47 17.22 -6.12
CA LEU A 270 -1.53 17.61 -7.53
C LEU A 270 -0.57 16.72 -8.36
N PRO A 271 -0.91 15.48 -8.65
CA PRO A 271 -0.15 14.67 -9.61
C PRO A 271 -0.47 15.07 -11.05
N MET A 272 0.57 14.97 -11.88
CA MET A 272 0.52 15.23 -13.32
C MET A 272 1.14 14.04 -14.06
N ASN A 273 0.58 13.70 -15.21
CA ASN A 273 1.19 12.77 -16.14
C ASN A 273 2.37 13.46 -16.82
N ALA A 274 3.57 12.93 -16.65
CA ALA A 274 4.80 13.52 -17.20
C ALA A 274 5.34 12.75 -18.43
N GLY A 275 4.56 11.81 -18.97
CA GLY A 275 4.94 10.95 -20.08
C GLY A 275 5.54 9.61 -19.66
#